data_194abda879da9a9bd68d278349245e7d
#
_entry.id   194abda879da9a9bd68d278349245e7d
#
_cell.length_a   1.000
_cell.length_b   1.000
_cell.length_c   1.000
_cell.angle_alpha   90.00
_cell.angle_beta   90.00
_cell.angle_gamma   90.00
#
_symmetry.space_group_name_H-M   'P 1'
#
loop_
_entity.id
_entity.type
_entity.pdbx_description
1 polymer ?
#
loop_
_entity_poly.entity_id
_entity_poly.type
_entity_poly.pdbx_seq_one_letter_code
_entity_poly.pdbx_strand_id
1 'polypeptide(L)'
;MDNERLRSLTDLLPADCRAAADLLNRGCACISVDHQSLKAALEHGEGAISHADLLATRPHLFADSMVFVSEAHLLRMAKTVAALERVAALPAYRERVLAHAPPVARHSPGAAGVFLGYDFHLGPDGPWLIEINSNAGGALLNACLLRAQRACCEPVARMMPAALPDEAAFVAMFREEWRLAGRDSRLRPLARIAIVDSLPAEQYLAPEFELFRQLFEANGIAAMIADPAELSFDGERLVCRGQTVDLVYNRL
;
A
#
# COMPACT_ATOMS: atom_id res chain seq x y z
N MET A 1 -28.89 24.59 1.43
CA MET A 1 -28.12 24.72 0.17
C MET A 1 -28.92 23.99 -0.88
N ASP A 2 -29.35 24.71 -1.91
CA ASP A 2 -30.42 24.31 -2.83
C ASP A 2 -30.07 23.12 -3.72
N ASN A 3 -31.01 22.20 -3.81
CA ASN A 3 -30.96 20.98 -4.65
C ASN A 3 -30.82 21.32 -6.16
N GLU A 4 -31.11 22.53 -6.58
CA GLU A 4 -30.90 23.04 -7.94
C GLU A 4 -29.42 23.28 -8.28
N ARG A 5 -28.61 23.74 -7.33
CA ARG A 5 -27.14 23.90 -7.54
C ARG A 5 -26.43 22.57 -7.68
N LEU A 6 -26.95 21.50 -7.09
CA LEU A 6 -26.36 20.16 -7.15
C LEU A 6 -26.62 19.43 -8.46
N ARG A 7 -27.76 19.71 -9.13
CA ARG A 7 -28.02 19.19 -10.47
C ARG A 7 -27.12 19.82 -11.55
N SER A 8 -26.62 21.03 -11.31
CA SER A 8 -25.79 21.74 -12.28
C SER A 8 -24.35 21.22 -12.37
N LEU A 9 -23.81 20.52 -11.37
CA LEU A 9 -22.43 19.98 -11.42
C LEU A 9 -22.30 18.76 -12.32
N THR A 10 -23.30 17.88 -12.37
CA THR A 10 -23.31 16.73 -13.30
C THR A 10 -23.51 17.14 -14.74
N ASP A 11 -24.29 18.21 -14.96
CA ASP A 11 -24.53 18.76 -16.30
C ASP A 11 -23.34 19.59 -16.81
N LEU A 12 -22.45 20.02 -15.92
CA LEU A 12 -21.23 20.77 -16.23
C LEU A 12 -19.98 19.89 -16.41
N LEU A 13 -20.03 18.60 -16.01
CA LEU A 13 -18.90 17.71 -16.24
C LEU A 13 -18.83 17.36 -17.74
N PRO A 14 -17.66 17.54 -18.36
CA PRO A 14 -17.46 17.11 -19.73
C PRO A 14 -17.77 15.61 -19.89
N ALA A 15 -18.36 15.24 -21.03
CA ALA A 15 -18.58 13.82 -21.37
C ALA A 15 -17.28 13.04 -21.50
N ASP A 16 -16.15 13.72 -21.78
CA ASP A 16 -14.82 13.16 -21.77
C ASP A 16 -14.31 13.03 -20.34
N CYS A 17 -14.03 11.80 -19.93
CA CYS A 17 -13.55 11.44 -18.59
C CYS A 17 -12.24 12.17 -18.19
N ARG A 18 -11.36 12.46 -19.15
CA ARG A 18 -10.12 13.22 -18.90
C ARG A 18 -10.43 14.68 -18.59
N ALA A 19 -11.25 15.32 -19.41
CA ALA A 19 -11.67 16.70 -19.19
C ALA A 19 -12.43 16.86 -17.87
N ALA A 20 -13.22 15.85 -17.48
CA ALA A 20 -13.92 15.82 -16.19
C ALA A 20 -12.92 15.74 -15.02
N ALA A 21 -11.91 14.86 -15.10
CA ALA A 21 -10.86 14.75 -14.09
C ALA A 21 -10.06 16.05 -13.96
N ASP A 22 -9.68 16.68 -15.09
CA ASP A 22 -8.94 17.94 -15.10
C ASP A 22 -9.75 19.09 -14.48
N LEU A 23 -11.06 19.14 -14.73
CA LEU A 23 -11.96 20.14 -14.14
C LEU A 23 -12.08 19.96 -12.63
N LEU A 24 -12.26 18.72 -12.16
CA LEU A 24 -12.36 18.40 -10.75
C LEU A 24 -11.05 18.71 -10.01
N ASN A 25 -9.90 18.40 -10.59
CA ASN A 25 -8.59 18.68 -10.00
C ASN A 25 -8.29 20.19 -9.88
N ARG A 26 -8.92 21.03 -10.71
CA ARG A 26 -8.69 22.50 -10.67
C ARG A 26 -9.52 23.23 -9.65
N GLY A 27 -10.62 22.71 -9.20
CA GLY A 27 -11.55 23.50 -8.40
C GLY A 27 -12.45 22.74 -7.45
N CYS A 28 -12.38 21.42 -7.38
CA CYS A 28 -13.27 20.67 -6.52
C CYS A 28 -12.61 20.35 -5.16
N ALA A 29 -13.11 20.98 -4.10
CA ALA A 29 -12.83 20.59 -2.71
C ALA A 29 -13.99 19.73 -2.16
N CYS A 30 -14.56 18.87 -3.01
CA CYS A 30 -15.79 18.15 -2.71
C CYS A 30 -15.61 16.85 -1.93
N ILE A 31 -14.39 16.50 -1.57
CA ILE A 31 -14.11 15.36 -0.70
C ILE A 31 -13.35 15.88 0.50
N SER A 32 -13.86 15.53 1.68
CA SER A 32 -13.26 15.83 2.96
C SER A 32 -12.92 14.56 3.70
N VAL A 33 -11.97 14.62 4.60
CA VAL A 33 -11.66 13.54 5.52
C VAL A 33 -12.54 13.68 6.76
N ASP A 34 -13.29 12.65 7.08
CA ASP A 34 -13.97 12.53 8.37
C ASP A 34 -12.95 12.09 9.43
N HIS A 35 -12.42 13.06 10.16
CA HIS A 35 -11.41 12.80 11.20
C HIS A 35 -11.91 11.91 12.34
N GLN A 36 -13.21 11.84 12.60
CA GLN A 36 -13.76 10.91 13.60
C GLN A 36 -13.69 9.47 13.10
N SER A 37 -14.05 9.24 11.84
CA SER A 37 -13.93 7.91 11.20
C SER A 37 -12.46 7.50 11.05
N LEU A 38 -11.57 8.43 10.70
CA LEU A 38 -10.13 8.16 10.61
C LEU A 38 -9.55 7.80 11.98
N LYS A 39 -9.91 8.57 13.02
CA LYS A 39 -9.55 8.26 14.40
C LYS A 39 -10.02 6.87 14.81
N ALA A 40 -11.28 6.54 14.58
CA ALA A 40 -11.84 5.23 14.92
C ALA A 40 -11.10 4.09 14.20
N ALA A 41 -10.70 4.29 12.94
CA ALA A 41 -9.96 3.31 12.17
C ALA A 41 -8.51 3.08 12.68
N LEU A 42 -7.88 4.13 13.23
CA LEU A 42 -6.51 4.08 13.75
C LEU A 42 -6.42 3.63 15.22
N GLU A 43 -7.42 4.00 16.03
CA GLU A 43 -7.46 3.71 17.47
C GLU A 43 -8.19 2.40 17.80
N HIS A 44 -8.28 1.49 16.84
CA HIS A 44 -8.92 0.19 17.03
C HIS A 44 -7.92 -0.87 17.54
N GLY A 45 -8.27 -1.59 18.63
CA GLY A 45 -7.50 -2.74 19.12
C GLY A 45 -6.40 -2.42 20.15
N GLU A 46 -5.66 -3.45 20.55
CA GLU A 46 -4.49 -3.35 21.43
C GLU A 46 -3.29 -2.76 20.66
N GLY A 47 -2.66 -1.73 21.22
CA GLY A 47 -1.61 -0.97 20.54
C GLY A 47 -2.15 0.13 19.63
N ALA A 48 -3.35 0.61 19.93
CA ALA A 48 -4.02 1.69 19.20
C ALA A 48 -3.10 2.88 18.95
N ILE A 49 -3.07 3.32 17.68
CA ILE A 49 -2.29 4.48 17.27
C ILE A 49 -3.08 5.73 17.63
N SER A 50 -2.56 6.56 18.54
CA SER A 50 -3.19 7.84 18.86
C SER A 50 -3.26 8.73 17.62
N HIS A 51 -4.46 9.01 17.17
CA HIS A 51 -4.70 9.93 16.04
C HIS A 51 -4.14 11.33 16.31
N ALA A 52 -4.25 11.82 17.57
CA ALA A 52 -3.73 13.12 17.94
C ALA A 52 -2.20 13.18 17.87
N ASP A 53 -1.51 12.16 18.40
CA ASP A 53 -0.05 12.07 18.34
C ASP A 53 0.44 11.90 16.90
N LEU A 54 -0.32 11.16 16.09
CA LEU A 54 -0.02 10.98 14.69
C LEU A 54 -0.05 12.29 13.92
N LEU A 55 -1.10 13.09 14.08
CA LEU A 55 -1.20 14.41 13.44
C LEU A 55 -0.15 15.40 13.96
N ALA A 56 0.20 15.33 15.24
CA ALA A 56 1.23 16.19 15.83
C ALA A 56 2.64 15.86 15.30
N THR A 57 2.94 14.57 15.13
CA THR A 57 4.29 14.13 14.72
C THR A 57 4.44 13.94 13.21
N ARG A 58 3.34 13.70 12.48
CA ARG A 58 3.28 13.41 11.05
C ARG A 58 2.12 14.16 10.37
N PRO A 59 2.13 15.51 10.35
CA PRO A 59 0.99 16.32 9.90
C PRO A 59 0.62 16.11 8.43
N HIS A 60 1.52 15.55 7.64
CA HIS A 60 1.31 15.31 6.19
C HIS A 60 1.16 13.81 5.86
N LEU A 61 0.88 12.95 6.85
CA LEU A 61 0.71 11.52 6.62
C LEU A 61 -0.54 11.21 5.77
N PHE A 62 -1.59 11.99 5.96
CA PHE A 62 -2.83 11.86 5.21
C PHE A 62 -3.05 13.10 4.34
N ALA A 63 -3.36 12.88 3.07
CA ALA A 63 -3.71 13.95 2.15
C ALA A 63 -5.14 14.45 2.42
N ASP A 64 -5.30 15.76 2.55
CA ASP A 64 -6.61 16.41 2.71
C ASP A 64 -7.32 16.64 1.37
N SER A 65 -6.59 16.46 0.26
CA SER A 65 -7.11 16.66 -1.09
C SER A 65 -7.00 15.38 -1.92
N MET A 66 -7.99 15.17 -2.80
CA MET A 66 -7.98 14.06 -3.74
C MET A 66 -7.47 14.48 -5.11
N VAL A 67 -6.87 13.52 -5.80
CA VAL A 67 -6.51 13.62 -7.20
C VAL A 67 -7.44 12.73 -8.02
N PHE A 68 -8.16 13.33 -8.96
CA PHE A 68 -9.03 12.60 -9.89
C PHE A 68 -8.19 12.17 -11.10
N VAL A 69 -8.23 10.88 -11.41
CA VAL A 69 -7.48 10.28 -12.51
C VAL A 69 -8.47 9.65 -13.50
N SER A 70 -8.35 9.98 -14.78
CA SER A 70 -9.21 9.38 -15.79
C SER A 70 -8.93 7.89 -15.95
N GLU A 71 -9.96 7.11 -16.27
CA GLU A 71 -9.85 5.68 -16.55
C GLU A 71 -8.82 5.39 -17.66
N ALA A 72 -8.78 6.22 -18.70
CA ALA A 72 -7.80 6.11 -19.78
C ALA A 72 -6.35 6.21 -19.26
N HIS A 73 -6.09 7.09 -18.30
CA HIS A 73 -4.78 7.21 -17.66
C HIS A 73 -4.46 5.98 -16.79
N LEU A 74 -5.43 5.51 -16.00
CA LEU A 74 -5.26 4.28 -15.20
C LEU A 74 -4.94 3.07 -16.06
N LEU A 75 -5.66 2.89 -17.18
CA LEU A 75 -5.39 1.81 -18.14
C LEU A 75 -4.00 1.94 -18.79
N ARG A 76 -3.55 3.16 -19.09
CA ARG A 76 -2.21 3.41 -19.62
C ARG A 76 -1.12 3.10 -18.58
N MET A 77 -1.31 3.49 -17.32
CA MET A 77 -0.42 3.13 -16.20
C MET A 77 -0.34 1.61 -16.06
N ALA A 78 -1.47 0.92 -16.00
CA ALA A 78 -1.51 -0.54 -15.89
C ALA A 78 -0.78 -1.25 -17.06
N LYS A 79 -0.94 -0.75 -18.29
CA LYS A 79 -0.19 -1.27 -19.46
C LYS A 79 1.31 -1.05 -19.33
N THR A 80 1.74 0.09 -18.79
CA THR A 80 3.17 0.39 -18.55
C THR A 80 3.73 -0.57 -17.50
N VAL A 81 3.04 -0.75 -16.37
CA VAL A 81 3.42 -1.70 -15.32
C VAL A 81 3.55 -3.11 -15.88
N ALA A 82 2.53 -3.61 -16.59
CA ALA A 82 2.55 -4.94 -17.18
C ALA A 82 3.67 -5.11 -18.22
N ALA A 83 4.06 -4.06 -18.94
CA ALA A 83 5.19 -4.11 -19.87
C ALA A 83 6.53 -4.23 -19.13
N LEU A 84 6.71 -3.50 -18.03
CA LEU A 84 7.90 -3.57 -17.18
C LEU A 84 8.06 -4.93 -16.51
N GLU A 85 6.98 -5.48 -15.97
CA GLU A 85 6.97 -6.81 -15.37
C GLU A 85 7.36 -7.90 -16.39
N ARG A 86 6.83 -7.80 -17.63
CA ARG A 86 7.23 -8.72 -18.71
C ARG A 86 8.71 -8.62 -19.05
N VAL A 87 9.29 -7.40 -19.10
CA VAL A 87 10.72 -7.20 -19.32
C VAL A 87 11.54 -7.78 -18.18
N ALA A 88 11.14 -7.50 -16.93
CA ALA A 88 11.80 -8.03 -15.73
C ALA A 88 11.78 -9.57 -15.66
N ALA A 89 10.76 -10.21 -16.25
CA ALA A 89 10.64 -11.65 -16.34
C ALA A 89 11.51 -12.29 -17.44
N LEU A 90 12.04 -11.52 -18.39
CA LEU A 90 12.86 -12.06 -19.49
C LEU A 90 14.18 -12.66 -18.96
N PRO A 91 14.51 -13.92 -19.29
CA PRO A 91 15.76 -14.55 -18.85
C PRO A 91 17.00 -13.73 -19.21
N ALA A 92 17.08 -13.23 -20.45
CA ALA A 92 18.21 -12.43 -20.91
C ALA A 92 18.37 -11.10 -20.15
N TYR A 93 17.25 -10.46 -19.76
CA TYR A 93 17.29 -9.26 -18.91
C TYR A 93 17.81 -9.60 -17.52
N ARG A 94 17.28 -10.65 -16.90
CA ARG A 94 17.69 -11.11 -15.57
C ARG A 94 19.16 -11.48 -15.52
N GLU A 95 19.64 -12.23 -16.51
CA GLU A 95 21.05 -12.60 -16.64
C GLU A 95 21.95 -11.36 -16.70
N ARG A 96 21.59 -10.38 -17.51
CA ARG A 96 22.34 -9.13 -17.68
C ARG A 96 22.38 -8.31 -16.39
N VAL A 97 21.26 -8.16 -15.69
CA VAL A 97 21.18 -7.43 -14.43
C VAL A 97 21.97 -8.13 -13.33
N LEU A 98 21.81 -9.45 -13.20
CA LEU A 98 22.49 -10.26 -12.18
C LEU A 98 24.01 -10.35 -12.39
N ALA A 99 24.50 -10.09 -13.60
CA ALA A 99 25.93 -10.03 -13.87
C ALA A 99 26.64 -8.90 -13.08
N HIS A 100 25.91 -7.84 -12.76
CA HIS A 100 26.40 -6.66 -12.03
C HIS A 100 25.86 -6.54 -10.60
N ALA A 101 25.00 -7.46 -10.18
CA ALA A 101 24.38 -7.47 -8.87
C ALA A 101 25.25 -8.23 -7.84
N PRO A 102 25.12 -7.92 -6.55
CA PRO A 102 25.80 -8.70 -5.51
C PRO A 102 25.35 -10.17 -5.51
N PRO A 103 26.22 -11.11 -5.06
CA PRO A 103 25.92 -12.56 -5.13
C PRO A 103 24.58 -12.97 -4.51
N VAL A 104 24.15 -12.29 -3.44
CA VAL A 104 22.87 -12.56 -2.76
C VAL A 104 21.67 -12.37 -3.69
N ALA A 105 21.76 -11.47 -4.67
CA ALA A 105 20.66 -11.22 -5.63
C ALA A 105 20.38 -12.42 -6.57
N ARG A 106 21.30 -13.40 -6.61
CA ARG A 106 21.11 -14.66 -7.38
C ARG A 106 20.24 -15.67 -6.63
N HIS A 107 20.05 -15.47 -5.33
CA HIS A 107 19.16 -16.31 -4.55
C HIS A 107 17.70 -16.00 -4.89
N SER A 108 16.94 -17.05 -5.19
CA SER A 108 15.49 -16.94 -5.40
C SER A 108 14.77 -17.51 -4.17
N PRO A 109 14.15 -16.65 -3.35
CA PRO A 109 13.45 -17.10 -2.13
C PRO A 109 12.11 -17.80 -2.46
N GLY A 110 11.66 -17.77 -3.72
CA GLY A 110 10.34 -18.22 -4.13
C GLY A 110 9.26 -17.16 -3.94
N ALA A 111 9.30 -16.40 -2.87
CA ALA A 111 8.40 -15.27 -2.64
C ALA A 111 8.63 -14.18 -3.71
N ALA A 112 7.53 -13.53 -4.16
CA ALA A 112 7.56 -12.53 -5.22
C ALA A 112 7.55 -11.08 -4.70
N GLY A 113 7.06 -10.88 -3.48
CA GLY A 113 6.86 -9.58 -2.85
C GLY A 113 5.39 -9.14 -2.85
N VAL A 114 4.97 -8.46 -1.78
CA VAL A 114 3.56 -8.11 -1.58
C VAL A 114 3.20 -6.73 -2.15
N PHE A 115 4.08 -5.75 -2.04
CA PHE A 115 3.80 -4.37 -2.45
C PHE A 115 4.88 -3.83 -3.37
N LEU A 116 4.47 -3.49 -4.59
CA LEU A 116 5.26 -2.74 -5.55
C LEU A 116 4.58 -1.39 -5.80
N GLY A 117 5.29 -0.30 -5.58
CA GLY A 117 4.83 1.05 -5.88
C GLY A 117 5.33 1.50 -7.25
N TYR A 118 4.44 2.07 -8.04
CA TYR A 118 4.77 2.67 -9.34
C TYR A 118 4.30 4.11 -9.33
N ASP A 119 5.22 5.05 -9.28
CA ASP A 119 4.90 6.47 -9.19
C ASP A 119 4.83 7.09 -10.59
N PHE A 120 3.73 7.80 -10.85
CA PHE A 120 3.49 8.42 -12.15
C PHE A 120 3.29 9.93 -12.02
N HIS A 121 3.95 10.66 -12.88
CA HIS A 121 3.64 12.06 -13.13
C HIS A 121 2.54 12.17 -14.20
N LEU A 122 1.47 12.92 -13.89
CA LEU A 122 0.39 13.20 -14.84
C LEU A 122 0.68 14.50 -15.59
N GLY A 123 1.08 14.38 -16.85
CA GLY A 123 1.33 15.51 -17.73
C GLY A 123 0.26 15.68 -18.81
N PRO A 124 0.37 16.73 -19.65
CA PRO A 124 -0.53 16.95 -20.78
C PRO A 124 -0.64 15.75 -21.74
N ASP A 125 0.48 15.05 -21.93
CA ASP A 125 0.58 13.89 -22.82
C ASP A 125 0.21 12.56 -22.15
N GLY A 126 -0.18 12.59 -20.88
CA GLY A 126 -0.61 11.45 -20.08
C GLY A 126 0.35 11.09 -18.94
N PRO A 127 0.22 9.87 -18.39
CA PRO A 127 1.05 9.42 -17.28
C PRO A 127 2.46 9.03 -17.74
N TRP A 128 3.46 9.50 -16.99
CA TRP A 128 4.89 9.17 -17.15
C TRP A 128 5.38 8.49 -15.88
N LEU A 129 5.95 7.31 -15.99
CA LEU A 129 6.53 6.61 -14.85
C LEU A 129 7.78 7.38 -14.38
N ILE A 130 7.85 7.60 -13.06
CA ILE A 130 8.97 8.29 -12.40
C ILE A 130 9.82 7.29 -11.63
N GLU A 131 9.19 6.43 -10.82
CA GLU A 131 9.86 5.60 -9.83
C GLU A 131 9.15 4.26 -9.63
N ILE A 132 9.92 3.25 -9.24
CA ILE A 132 9.43 1.94 -8.85
C ILE A 132 9.99 1.62 -7.46
N ASN A 133 9.10 1.41 -6.49
CA ASN A 133 9.44 1.05 -5.13
C ASN A 133 9.12 -0.44 -4.89
N SER A 134 10.16 -1.25 -4.68
CA SER A 134 9.99 -2.70 -4.48
C SER A 134 9.52 -3.10 -3.09
N ASN A 135 9.48 -2.15 -2.15
CA ASN A 135 9.02 -2.30 -0.77
C ASN A 135 8.04 -1.19 -0.40
N ALA A 136 7.11 -0.87 -1.31
CA ALA A 136 6.16 0.22 -1.15
C ALA A 136 5.39 0.15 0.17
N GLY A 137 5.17 1.32 0.77
CA GLY A 137 4.39 1.50 1.99
C GLY A 137 3.14 2.34 1.78
N GLY A 138 2.35 2.44 2.87
CA GLY A 138 1.15 3.27 2.89
C GLY A 138 -0.15 2.51 2.55
N ALA A 139 -0.11 1.21 2.27
CA ALA A 139 -1.28 0.45 1.83
C ALA A 139 -2.42 0.45 2.86
N LEU A 140 -2.14 0.14 4.13
CA LEU A 140 -3.16 0.17 5.19
C LEU A 140 -3.54 1.58 5.59
N LEU A 141 -2.59 2.52 5.61
CA LEU A 141 -2.88 3.93 5.87
C LEU A 141 -3.83 4.51 4.80
N ASN A 142 -3.57 4.20 3.52
CA ASN A 142 -4.47 4.58 2.43
C ASN A 142 -5.85 3.90 2.55
N ALA A 143 -5.91 2.65 2.98
CA ALA A 143 -7.19 1.98 3.24
C ALA A 143 -7.97 2.68 4.37
N CYS A 144 -7.31 3.10 5.45
CA CYS A 144 -7.93 3.89 6.52
C CYS A 144 -8.42 5.25 6.00
N LEU A 145 -7.61 5.95 5.20
CA LEU A 145 -7.97 7.23 4.60
C LEU A 145 -9.20 7.10 3.68
N LEU A 146 -9.22 6.10 2.80
CA LEU A 146 -10.35 5.85 1.89
C LEU A 146 -11.66 5.60 2.65
N ARG A 147 -11.60 4.88 3.78
CA ARG A 147 -12.78 4.66 4.64
C ARG A 147 -13.26 5.94 5.32
N ALA A 148 -12.35 6.87 5.60
CA ALA A 148 -12.65 8.14 6.23
C ALA A 148 -13.07 9.25 5.25
N GLN A 149 -12.88 9.05 3.96
CA GLN A 149 -13.26 10.04 2.96
C GLN A 149 -14.78 10.12 2.80
N ARG A 150 -15.29 11.34 2.66
CA ARG A 150 -16.71 11.65 2.49
C ARG A 150 -16.89 12.60 1.31
N ALA A 151 -17.76 12.23 0.38
CA ALA A 151 -18.19 13.11 -0.69
C ALA A 151 -19.20 14.14 -0.17
N CYS A 152 -19.08 15.38 -0.60
CA CYS A 152 -20.03 16.44 -0.26
C CYS A 152 -21.35 16.32 -1.01
N CYS A 153 -21.40 15.58 -2.13
CA CYS A 153 -22.55 15.47 -3.00
C CYS A 153 -22.60 14.11 -3.71
N GLU A 154 -23.81 13.70 -4.12
CA GLU A 154 -24.04 12.41 -4.77
C GLU A 154 -23.25 12.21 -6.08
N PRO A 155 -23.09 13.20 -6.97
CA PRO A 155 -22.28 13.02 -8.17
C PRO A 155 -20.84 12.63 -7.88
N VAL A 156 -20.21 13.24 -6.88
CA VAL A 156 -18.83 12.90 -6.46
C VAL A 156 -18.81 11.55 -5.73
N ALA A 157 -19.83 11.24 -4.93
CA ALA A 157 -19.94 9.94 -4.25
C ALA A 157 -19.96 8.77 -5.25
N ARG A 158 -20.58 8.95 -6.42
CA ARG A 158 -20.61 7.94 -7.49
C ARG A 158 -19.24 7.72 -8.16
N MET A 159 -18.32 8.66 -8.04
CA MET A 159 -16.95 8.55 -8.56
C MET A 159 -15.99 7.89 -7.57
N MET A 160 -16.40 7.78 -6.29
CA MET A 160 -15.60 7.10 -5.28
C MET A 160 -15.58 5.58 -5.56
N PRO A 161 -14.50 4.88 -5.16
CA PRO A 161 -14.45 3.44 -5.31
C PRO A 161 -15.67 2.75 -4.68
N ALA A 162 -16.33 1.89 -5.44
CA ALA A 162 -17.50 1.15 -4.98
C ALA A 162 -17.14 0.10 -3.90
N ALA A 163 -15.89 -0.38 -3.91
CA ALA A 163 -15.37 -1.31 -2.92
C ALA A 163 -14.12 -0.73 -2.27
N LEU A 164 -14.09 -0.74 -0.95
CA LEU A 164 -12.90 -0.40 -0.18
C LEU A 164 -11.92 -1.59 -0.19
N PRO A 165 -10.61 -1.33 -0.06
CA PRO A 165 -9.64 -2.41 0.11
C PRO A 165 -10.05 -3.31 1.27
N ASP A 166 -10.16 -4.61 1.00
CA ASP A 166 -10.45 -5.61 2.00
C ASP A 166 -9.16 -6.00 2.73
N GLU A 167 -9.14 -5.87 4.04
CA GLU A 167 -8.00 -6.29 4.87
C GLU A 167 -7.70 -7.79 4.73
N ALA A 168 -8.72 -8.61 4.48
CA ALA A 168 -8.53 -10.02 4.20
C ALA A 168 -7.69 -10.26 2.93
N ALA A 169 -7.77 -9.37 1.93
CA ALA A 169 -6.93 -9.44 0.74
C ALA A 169 -5.45 -9.22 1.08
N PHE A 170 -5.13 -8.27 1.97
CA PHE A 170 -3.74 -8.08 2.42
C PHE A 170 -3.20 -9.34 3.12
N VAL A 171 -3.97 -9.92 4.03
CA VAL A 171 -3.55 -11.18 4.70
C VAL A 171 -3.38 -12.32 3.70
N ALA A 172 -4.28 -12.43 2.73
CA ALA A 172 -4.20 -13.45 1.68
C ALA A 172 -2.92 -13.30 0.84
N MET A 173 -2.48 -12.07 0.52
CA MET A 173 -1.21 -11.81 -0.17
C MET A 173 -0.02 -12.38 0.62
N PHE A 174 0.10 -12.10 1.92
CA PHE A 174 1.20 -12.63 2.74
C PHE A 174 1.14 -14.16 2.89
N ARG A 175 -0.04 -14.76 2.98
CA ARG A 175 -0.20 -16.22 2.97
C ARG A 175 0.23 -16.83 1.64
N GLU A 176 -0.03 -16.14 0.53
CA GLU A 176 0.42 -16.57 -0.79
C GLU A 176 1.95 -16.48 -0.92
N GLU A 177 2.58 -15.40 -0.43
CA GLU A 177 4.04 -15.29 -0.37
C GLU A 177 4.68 -16.43 0.43
N TRP A 178 4.08 -16.79 1.56
CA TRP A 178 4.51 -17.96 2.33
C TRP A 178 4.37 -19.25 1.51
N ARG A 179 3.26 -19.44 0.81
CA ARG A 179 3.05 -20.59 -0.06
C ARG A 179 4.09 -20.68 -1.18
N LEU A 180 4.47 -19.54 -1.76
CA LEU A 180 5.48 -19.44 -2.81
C LEU A 180 6.90 -19.68 -2.29
N ALA A 181 7.18 -19.36 -1.04
CA ALA A 181 8.50 -19.53 -0.42
C ALA A 181 8.97 -21.00 -0.30
N GLY A 182 8.08 -21.99 -0.45
CA GLY A 182 8.50 -23.35 -0.79
C GLY A 182 8.23 -24.43 0.25
N ARG A 183 9.28 -25.17 0.68
CA ARG A 183 9.12 -26.48 1.34
C ARG A 183 8.29 -26.45 2.61
N ASP A 184 8.57 -25.53 3.51
CA ASP A 184 7.90 -25.45 4.83
C ASP A 184 6.44 -25.01 4.71
N SER A 185 6.11 -24.18 3.72
CA SER A 185 4.75 -23.72 3.45
C SER A 185 3.76 -24.84 3.08
N ARG A 186 4.28 -25.96 2.58
CA ARG A 186 3.46 -27.14 2.27
C ARG A 186 3.17 -28.00 3.49
N LEU A 187 3.94 -27.81 4.57
CA LEU A 187 3.87 -28.60 5.78
C LEU A 187 3.09 -27.92 6.89
N ARG A 188 3.10 -26.58 6.90
CA ARG A 188 2.47 -25.80 7.96
C ARG A 188 2.00 -24.42 7.45
N PRO A 189 0.95 -23.85 8.06
CA PRO A 189 0.51 -22.49 7.75
C PRO A 189 1.56 -21.46 8.19
N LEU A 190 1.47 -20.24 7.62
CA LEU A 190 2.20 -19.08 8.09
C LEU A 190 1.83 -18.78 9.55
N ALA A 191 2.79 -18.84 10.44
CA ALA A 191 2.55 -18.68 11.88
C ALA A 191 3.15 -17.38 12.43
N ARG A 192 4.28 -16.88 11.86
CA ARG A 192 4.94 -15.66 12.37
C ARG A 192 5.59 -14.83 11.28
N ILE A 193 5.31 -13.53 11.31
CA ILE A 193 5.90 -12.51 10.44
C ILE A 193 6.76 -11.55 11.28
N ALA A 194 7.96 -11.21 10.78
CA ALA A 194 8.71 -10.05 11.24
C ALA A 194 8.57 -8.91 10.24
N ILE A 195 8.09 -7.76 10.70
CA ILE A 195 8.08 -6.49 9.96
C ILE A 195 9.41 -5.81 10.29
N VAL A 196 10.27 -5.66 9.28
CA VAL A 196 11.67 -5.30 9.50
C VAL A 196 12.02 -4.00 8.81
N ASP A 197 12.52 -3.05 9.60
CA ASP A 197 13.09 -1.79 9.12
C ASP A 197 14.19 -1.33 10.08
N SER A 198 15.12 -0.51 9.61
CA SER A 198 16.14 0.12 10.46
C SER A 198 15.48 1.14 11.39
N LEU A 199 15.76 1.05 12.70
CA LEU A 199 15.16 1.92 13.71
C LEU A 199 13.63 2.07 13.50
N PRO A 200 12.85 0.99 13.50
CA PRO A 200 11.48 0.97 13.00
C PRO A 200 10.56 1.98 13.70
N ALA A 201 10.81 2.31 14.96
CA ALA A 201 10.02 3.31 15.70
C ALA A 201 10.24 4.74 15.19
N GLU A 202 11.38 5.03 14.55
CA GLU A 202 11.74 6.33 14.03
C GLU A 202 11.26 6.54 12.58
N GLN A 203 10.81 5.48 11.91
CA GLN A 203 10.36 5.54 10.53
C GLN A 203 9.10 6.39 10.39
N TYR A 204 9.01 7.15 9.29
CA TYR A 204 7.83 7.97 9.01
C TYR A 204 6.56 7.13 8.92
N LEU A 205 6.67 5.92 8.35
CA LEU A 205 5.56 4.95 8.22
C LEU A 205 5.47 3.95 9.39
N ALA A 206 6.15 4.19 10.53
CA ALA A 206 6.02 3.35 11.74
C ALA A 206 4.56 3.04 12.13
N PRO A 207 3.59 3.95 11.99
CA PRO A 207 2.18 3.66 12.25
C PRO A 207 1.64 2.53 11.38
N GLU A 208 2.07 2.39 10.14
CA GLU A 208 1.64 1.29 9.27
C GLU A 208 2.16 -0.07 9.75
N PHE A 209 3.38 -0.11 10.33
CA PHE A 209 3.92 -1.35 10.89
C PHE A 209 3.03 -1.89 11.99
N GLU A 210 2.52 -0.99 12.83
CA GLU A 210 1.61 -1.34 13.91
C GLU A 210 0.24 -1.81 13.39
N LEU A 211 -0.31 -1.15 12.36
CA LEU A 211 -1.53 -1.60 11.70
C LEU A 211 -1.37 -3.01 11.10
N PHE A 212 -0.26 -3.29 10.44
CA PHE A 212 0.03 -4.63 9.92
C PHE A 212 0.21 -5.66 11.03
N ARG A 213 0.90 -5.31 12.13
CA ARG A 213 1.03 -6.20 13.29
C ARG A 213 -0.33 -6.61 13.82
N GLN A 214 -1.22 -5.64 14.07
CA GLN A 214 -2.59 -5.89 14.53
C GLN A 214 -3.39 -6.73 13.53
N LEU A 215 -3.29 -6.40 12.23
CA LEU A 215 -3.99 -7.15 11.18
C LEU A 215 -3.55 -8.63 11.16
N PHE A 216 -2.25 -8.90 11.26
CA PHE A 216 -1.75 -10.27 11.30
C PHE A 216 -2.22 -11.01 12.54
N GLU A 217 -2.13 -10.41 13.72
CA GLU A 217 -2.55 -11.01 14.98
C GLU A 217 -4.05 -11.29 15.02
N ALA A 218 -4.88 -10.38 14.51
CA ALA A 218 -6.32 -10.60 14.36
C ALA A 218 -6.66 -11.77 13.44
N ASN A 219 -5.72 -12.16 12.55
CA ASN A 219 -5.88 -13.28 11.63
C ASN A 219 -5.09 -14.53 12.03
N GLY A 220 -4.65 -14.62 13.30
CA GLY A 220 -3.98 -15.78 13.87
C GLY A 220 -2.51 -15.94 13.41
N ILE A 221 -1.89 -14.90 12.91
CA ILE A 221 -0.48 -14.85 12.53
C ILE A 221 0.24 -13.98 13.55
N ALA A 222 1.15 -14.56 14.36
CA ALA A 222 1.96 -13.78 15.28
C ALA A 222 2.82 -12.78 14.50
N ALA A 223 2.94 -11.56 14.98
CA ALA A 223 3.72 -10.53 14.29
C ALA A 223 4.62 -9.75 15.26
N MET A 224 5.77 -9.32 14.76
CA MET A 224 6.69 -8.48 15.50
C MET A 224 7.30 -7.42 14.59
N ILE A 225 7.52 -6.23 15.14
CA ILE A 225 8.27 -5.16 14.50
C ILE A 225 9.71 -5.24 15.04
N ALA A 226 10.71 -5.28 14.16
CA ALA A 226 12.08 -5.53 14.54
C ALA A 226 13.08 -4.71 13.70
N ASP A 227 14.20 -4.34 14.33
CA ASP A 227 15.39 -3.88 13.63
C ASP A 227 16.14 -5.08 13.01
N PRO A 228 16.80 -4.94 11.84
CA PRO A 228 17.61 -6.00 11.25
C PRO A 228 18.65 -6.59 12.22
N ALA A 229 19.21 -5.78 13.13
CA ALA A 229 20.17 -6.23 14.13
C ALA A 229 19.59 -7.22 15.16
N GLU A 230 18.26 -7.31 15.27
CA GLU A 230 17.59 -8.26 16.16
C GLU A 230 17.36 -9.64 15.51
N LEU A 231 17.66 -9.74 14.21
CA LEU A 231 17.53 -10.99 13.47
C LEU A 231 18.84 -11.79 13.56
N SER A 232 18.73 -13.08 13.75
CA SER A 232 19.85 -14.01 13.74
C SER A 232 19.45 -15.31 13.02
N PHE A 233 20.46 -16.04 12.52
CA PHE A 233 20.25 -17.36 11.93
C PHE A 233 20.85 -18.40 12.89
N ASP A 234 20.04 -19.36 13.35
CA ASP A 234 20.45 -20.38 14.32
C ASP A 234 21.16 -21.60 13.68
N GLY A 235 21.32 -21.57 12.36
CA GLY A 235 21.87 -22.67 11.56
C GLY A 235 20.81 -23.39 10.73
N GLU A 236 19.54 -23.21 11.07
CA GLU A 236 18.40 -23.81 10.37
C GLU A 236 17.34 -22.76 9.98
N ARG A 237 17.07 -21.82 10.88
CA ARG A 237 15.94 -20.89 10.77
C ARG A 237 16.34 -19.46 11.12
N LEU A 238 15.58 -18.52 10.57
CA LEU A 238 15.65 -17.12 10.99
C LEU A 238 14.95 -16.98 12.34
N VAL A 239 15.62 -16.30 13.27
CA VAL A 239 15.15 -16.09 14.64
C VAL A 239 15.19 -14.60 14.97
N CYS A 240 14.15 -14.12 15.62
CA CYS A 240 14.08 -12.77 16.19
C CYS A 240 13.65 -12.87 17.66
N ARG A 241 14.40 -12.29 18.58
CA ARG A 241 14.12 -12.33 20.03
C ARG A 241 13.82 -13.76 20.55
N GLY A 242 14.59 -14.75 20.07
CA GLY A 242 14.41 -16.16 20.45
C GLY A 242 13.22 -16.88 19.84
N GLN A 243 12.53 -16.27 18.90
CA GLN A 243 11.35 -16.83 18.23
C GLN A 243 11.61 -17.02 16.74
N THR A 244 11.26 -18.20 16.20
CA THR A 244 11.39 -18.48 14.76
C THR A 244 10.49 -17.56 13.94
N VAL A 245 11.05 -16.98 12.87
CA VAL A 245 10.36 -16.15 11.88
C VAL A 245 10.13 -16.98 10.61
N ASP A 246 8.91 -17.00 10.13
CA ASP A 246 8.52 -17.71 8.90
C ASP A 246 8.70 -16.83 7.66
N LEU A 247 8.30 -15.57 7.77
CA LEU A 247 8.32 -14.61 6.69
C LEU A 247 8.81 -13.25 7.21
N VAL A 248 9.63 -12.59 6.42
CA VAL A 248 10.03 -11.20 6.66
C VAL A 248 9.24 -10.30 5.75
N TYR A 249 8.50 -9.36 6.34
CA TYR A 249 7.98 -8.21 5.63
C TYR A 249 9.05 -7.12 5.64
N ASN A 250 9.85 -7.09 4.59
CA ASN A 250 10.96 -6.16 4.44
C ASN A 250 10.48 -4.75 4.11
N ARG A 251 10.90 -3.79 4.92
CA ARG A 251 10.58 -2.36 4.76
C ARG A 251 11.83 -1.48 4.56
N LEU A 252 13.02 -2.11 4.52
CA LEU A 252 14.32 -1.46 4.30
C LEU A 252 14.44 -0.80 2.94
#